data_c884c1c168fef2f7b204888d64d32c9f
#
_entry.id   c884c1c168fef2f7b204888d64d32c9f
#
_cell.length_a   1.000
_cell.length_b   1.000
_cell.length_c   1.000
_cell.angle_alpha   90.00
_cell.angle_beta   90.00
_cell.angle_gamma   90.00
#
_symmetry.space_group_name_H-M   'P 1'
#
loop_
_entity.id
_entity.type
_entity.pdbx_description
1 polymer ?
#
loop_
_entity_poly.entity_id
_entity_poly.type
_entity_poly.pdbx_seq_one_letter_code
_entity_poly.pdbx_strand_id
1 'polypeptide(L)'
;LIGSQIVTDLVQQNHTVYSCYHNTKPLQGISILLDLSDEHQIIQTLQEIKPDRIIHLAAMTGVDLCETEKELATLINTKATETLAKQAAKQNIFFLYVSTDYIFNGINGMKKEYDSSNPLGFYGKSKLEGELALKKLTSSWCIARTSTPFGIHPTKKSFPLWVKENLEMKKEISVLIDQFTSPTYVPNLSKMLIEIATRQINGI
;
A
#
# COMPACT_ATOMS: atom_id res chain seq x y z
N LEU A 1 -6.87 -4.66 -5.04
CA LEU A 1 -6.91 -3.79 -6.21
C LEU A 1 -5.49 -3.56 -6.76
N ILE A 2 -4.62 -2.78 -6.09
CA ILE A 2 -3.25 -2.50 -6.58
C ILE A 2 -2.42 -3.80 -6.64
N GLY A 3 -2.40 -4.57 -5.56
CA GLY A 3 -1.60 -5.81 -5.48
C GLY A 3 -1.94 -6.83 -6.57
N SER A 4 -3.23 -7.04 -6.86
CA SER A 4 -3.64 -7.96 -7.92
C SER A 4 -3.12 -7.52 -9.30
N GLN A 5 -3.13 -6.21 -9.59
CA GLN A 5 -2.61 -5.68 -10.85
C GLN A 5 -1.09 -5.87 -10.95
N ILE A 6 -0.34 -5.52 -9.89
CA ILE A 6 1.12 -5.69 -9.84
C ILE A 6 1.52 -7.15 -10.03
N VAL A 7 0.83 -8.08 -9.36
CA VAL A 7 1.11 -9.51 -9.50
C VAL A 7 0.89 -9.97 -10.95
N THR A 8 -0.22 -9.54 -11.56
CA THR A 8 -0.51 -9.85 -12.97
C THR A 8 0.59 -9.33 -13.89
N ASP A 9 0.96 -8.06 -13.75
CA ASP A 9 1.95 -7.41 -14.62
C ASP A 9 3.35 -8.04 -14.45
N LEU A 10 3.76 -8.36 -13.22
CA LEU A 10 5.05 -9.00 -12.94
C LEU A 10 5.12 -10.45 -13.45
N VAL A 11 4.04 -11.22 -13.29
CA VAL A 11 3.96 -12.60 -13.83
C VAL A 11 4.05 -12.58 -15.37
N GLN A 12 3.38 -11.63 -16.03
CA GLN A 12 3.47 -11.45 -17.48
C GLN A 12 4.88 -11.05 -17.94
N GLN A 13 5.67 -10.42 -17.07
CA GLN A 13 7.07 -10.08 -17.30
C GLN A 13 8.05 -11.22 -16.93
N ASN A 14 7.55 -12.42 -16.63
CA ASN A 14 8.31 -13.61 -16.25
C ASN A 14 9.07 -13.46 -14.91
N HIS A 15 8.61 -12.62 -14.00
CA HIS A 15 9.13 -12.60 -12.64
C HIS A 15 8.55 -13.73 -11.79
N THR A 16 9.35 -14.27 -10.87
CA THR A 16 8.84 -15.13 -9.79
C THR A 16 8.20 -14.25 -8.72
N VAL A 17 6.89 -14.33 -8.56
CA VAL A 17 6.12 -13.47 -7.67
C VAL A 17 5.52 -14.27 -6.51
N TYR A 18 5.94 -13.98 -5.30
CA TYR A 18 5.32 -14.48 -4.08
C TYR A 18 4.23 -13.50 -3.64
N SER A 19 2.99 -13.93 -3.72
CA SER A 19 1.81 -13.11 -3.44
C SER A 19 1.29 -13.38 -2.04
N CYS A 20 1.69 -12.57 -1.07
CA CYS A 20 1.23 -12.69 0.31
C CYS A 20 -0.22 -12.19 0.45
N TYR A 21 -1.04 -12.95 1.18
CA TYR A 21 -2.44 -12.63 1.43
C TYR A 21 -2.88 -13.05 2.84
N HIS A 22 -3.91 -12.41 3.36
CA HIS A 22 -4.55 -12.80 4.63
C HIS A 22 -5.89 -13.49 4.37
N ASN A 23 -6.86 -12.80 3.77
CA ASN A 23 -8.23 -13.34 3.59
C ASN A 23 -8.52 -13.83 2.17
N THR A 24 -8.02 -13.13 1.14
CA THR A 24 -8.38 -13.43 -0.24
C THR A 24 -7.17 -13.95 -0.99
N LYS A 25 -7.18 -15.24 -1.31
CA LYS A 25 -6.10 -15.87 -2.07
C LYS A 25 -5.96 -15.21 -3.45
N PRO A 26 -4.76 -14.78 -3.86
CA PRO A 26 -4.52 -14.22 -5.18
C PRO A 26 -4.68 -15.27 -6.28
N LEU A 27 -5.10 -14.80 -7.47
CA LEU A 27 -5.32 -15.66 -8.64
C LEU A 27 -4.02 -16.02 -9.35
N GLN A 28 -2.96 -15.27 -9.14
CA GLN A 28 -1.66 -15.44 -9.81
C GLN A 28 -0.50 -15.30 -8.83
N GLY A 29 0.66 -15.76 -9.26
CA GLY A 29 1.85 -15.85 -8.40
C GLY A 29 1.81 -17.04 -7.44
N ILE A 30 2.86 -17.20 -6.66
CA ILE A 30 2.97 -18.20 -5.61
C ILE A 30 2.29 -17.64 -4.36
N SER A 31 1.17 -18.20 -3.98
CA SER A 31 0.32 -17.70 -2.89
C SER A 31 0.90 -18.08 -1.53
N ILE A 32 1.11 -17.11 -0.66
CA ILE A 32 1.59 -17.27 0.73
C ILE A 32 0.54 -16.68 1.69
N LEU A 33 0.01 -17.50 2.58
CA LEU A 33 -0.84 -17.02 3.67
C LEU A 33 0.05 -16.32 4.70
N LEU A 34 -0.20 -15.04 4.96
CA LEU A 34 0.61 -14.22 5.86
C LEU A 34 -0.28 -13.26 6.65
N ASP A 35 -0.25 -13.39 7.95
CA ASP A 35 -0.83 -12.42 8.88
C ASP A 35 0.20 -11.36 9.27
N LEU A 36 -0.05 -10.11 8.91
CA LEU A 36 0.84 -9.00 9.22
C LEU A 36 0.83 -8.61 10.72
N SER A 37 -0.12 -9.10 11.49
CA SER A 37 -0.12 -8.92 12.95
C SER A 37 0.82 -9.89 13.67
N ASP A 38 1.29 -10.94 12.98
CA ASP A 38 2.23 -11.94 13.49
C ASP A 38 3.66 -11.65 13.01
N GLU A 39 4.46 -11.04 13.89
CA GLU A 39 5.87 -10.72 13.60
C GLU A 39 6.71 -11.96 13.28
N HIS A 40 6.47 -13.07 13.96
CA HIS A 40 7.23 -14.30 13.75
C HIS A 40 6.96 -14.87 12.36
N GLN A 41 5.70 -14.87 11.94
CA GLN A 41 5.31 -15.33 10.60
C GLN A 41 5.93 -14.47 9.50
N ILE A 42 6.01 -13.14 9.69
CA ILE A 42 6.69 -12.23 8.76
C ILE A 42 8.16 -12.61 8.61
N ILE A 43 8.87 -12.80 9.74
CA ILE A 43 10.30 -13.11 9.75
C ILE A 43 10.56 -14.47 9.07
N GLN A 44 9.81 -15.50 9.44
CA GLN A 44 9.94 -16.83 8.86
C GLN A 44 9.70 -16.81 7.34
N THR A 45 8.63 -16.15 6.90
CA THR A 45 8.30 -16.03 5.47
C THR A 45 9.44 -15.41 4.66
N LEU A 46 10.06 -14.33 5.15
CA LEU A 46 11.17 -13.69 4.45
C LEU A 46 12.46 -14.53 4.48
N GLN A 47 12.69 -15.29 5.54
CA GLN A 47 13.84 -16.20 5.62
C GLN A 47 13.72 -17.38 4.66
N GLU A 48 12.50 -17.87 4.43
CA GLU A 48 12.22 -18.98 3.50
C GLU A 48 12.26 -18.52 2.05
N ILE A 49 11.61 -17.38 1.73
CA ILE A 49 11.49 -16.89 0.36
C ILE A 49 12.79 -16.25 -0.15
N LYS A 50 13.48 -15.47 0.70
CA LYS A 50 14.66 -14.66 0.35
C LYS A 50 14.44 -13.84 -0.94
N PRO A 51 13.46 -12.94 -0.97
CA PRO A 51 13.13 -12.21 -2.17
C PRO A 51 14.21 -11.17 -2.51
N ASP A 52 14.38 -10.85 -3.78
CA ASP A 52 15.25 -9.75 -4.22
C ASP A 52 14.65 -8.39 -3.90
N ARG A 53 13.32 -8.30 -3.85
CA ARG A 53 12.57 -7.05 -3.66
C ARG A 53 11.29 -7.29 -2.88
N ILE A 54 10.92 -6.31 -2.07
CA ILE A 54 9.63 -6.27 -1.37
C ILE A 54 8.81 -5.09 -1.89
N ILE A 55 7.58 -5.35 -2.35
CA ILE A 55 6.59 -4.32 -2.66
C ILE A 55 5.47 -4.44 -1.62
N HIS A 56 5.51 -3.57 -0.62
CA HIS A 56 4.59 -3.61 0.51
C HIS A 56 3.37 -2.72 0.27
N LEU A 57 2.25 -3.35 -0.05
CA LEU A 57 0.97 -2.73 -0.39
C LEU A 57 -0.10 -2.95 0.67
N ALA A 58 0.08 -4.00 1.48
CA ALA A 58 -0.91 -4.42 2.44
C ALA A 58 -0.98 -3.43 3.60
N ALA A 59 -2.20 -3.06 3.98
CA ALA A 59 -2.47 -2.16 5.07
C ALA A 59 -3.92 -2.31 5.53
N MET A 60 -4.19 -1.94 6.77
CA MET A 60 -5.53 -1.64 7.24
C MET A 60 -5.91 -0.25 6.72
N THR A 61 -6.81 -0.20 5.72
CA THR A 61 -7.12 1.03 4.96
C THR A 61 -8.48 1.65 5.29
N GLY A 62 -9.29 1.00 6.13
CA GLY A 62 -10.55 1.56 6.63
C GLY A 62 -10.27 2.72 7.56
N VAL A 63 -10.48 3.96 7.09
CA VAL A 63 -10.14 5.18 7.87
C VAL A 63 -10.86 5.18 9.20
N ASP A 64 -12.20 4.99 9.18
CA ASP A 64 -13.02 4.96 10.40
C ASP A 64 -12.66 3.76 11.30
N LEU A 65 -12.38 2.61 10.70
CA LEU A 65 -11.96 1.42 11.44
C LEU A 65 -10.61 1.62 12.13
N CYS A 66 -9.69 2.37 11.53
CA CYS A 66 -8.42 2.72 12.17
C CYS A 66 -8.60 3.63 13.39
N GLU A 67 -9.68 4.43 13.46
CA GLU A 67 -9.98 5.24 14.65
C GLU A 67 -10.49 4.39 15.82
N THR A 68 -11.24 3.32 15.55
CA THR A 68 -11.78 2.43 16.57
C THR A 68 -10.81 1.32 16.96
N GLU A 69 -10.04 0.79 16.00
CA GLU A 69 -9.11 -0.33 16.18
C GLU A 69 -7.64 0.14 16.07
N LYS A 70 -7.25 1.11 16.89
CA LYS A 70 -5.93 1.76 16.84
C LYS A 70 -4.76 0.79 17.05
N GLU A 71 -4.92 -0.16 17.96
CA GLU A 71 -3.89 -1.17 18.23
C GLU A 71 -3.66 -2.06 17.01
N LEU A 72 -4.73 -2.55 16.39
CA LEU A 72 -4.65 -3.37 15.18
C LEU A 72 -4.07 -2.57 14.01
N ALA A 73 -4.50 -1.32 13.83
CA ALA A 73 -3.93 -0.43 12.81
C ALA A 73 -2.42 -0.20 13.02
N THR A 74 -1.98 -0.04 14.28
CA THR A 74 -0.56 0.06 14.62
C THR A 74 0.19 -1.24 14.30
N LEU A 75 -0.36 -2.39 14.65
CA LEU A 75 0.26 -3.68 14.34
C LEU A 75 0.46 -3.87 12.84
N ILE A 76 -0.61 -3.66 12.06
CA ILE A 76 -0.60 -3.94 10.60
C ILE A 76 0.16 -2.85 9.82
N ASN A 77 -0.08 -1.55 10.10
CA ASN A 77 0.47 -0.48 9.26
C ASN A 77 1.88 -0.04 9.70
N THR A 78 2.16 -0.08 11.01
CA THR A 78 3.44 0.39 11.56
C THR A 78 4.38 -0.77 11.88
N LYS A 79 3.97 -1.69 12.77
CA LYS A 79 4.86 -2.74 13.28
C LYS A 79 5.25 -3.76 12.22
N ALA A 80 4.28 -4.20 11.39
CA ALA A 80 4.59 -5.07 10.26
C ALA A 80 5.59 -4.42 9.29
N THR A 81 5.38 -3.13 8.96
CA THR A 81 6.31 -2.37 8.11
C THR A 81 7.70 -2.28 8.76
N GLU A 82 7.77 -2.03 10.06
CA GLU A 82 9.03 -2.00 10.83
C GLU A 82 9.75 -3.36 10.77
N THR A 83 9.03 -4.46 10.98
CA THR A 83 9.60 -5.81 10.93
C THR A 83 10.09 -6.17 9.53
N LEU A 84 9.28 -5.87 8.50
CA LEU A 84 9.69 -6.06 7.10
C LEU A 84 10.94 -5.24 6.77
N ALA A 85 11.02 -3.96 7.21
CA ALA A 85 12.18 -3.10 6.99
C ALA A 85 13.45 -3.62 7.69
N LYS A 86 13.32 -4.13 8.93
CA LYS A 86 14.43 -4.78 9.65
C LYS A 86 14.98 -6.01 8.90
N GLN A 87 14.09 -6.84 8.37
CA GLN A 87 14.49 -8.02 7.60
C GLN A 87 15.07 -7.64 6.23
N ALA A 88 14.50 -6.64 5.56
CA ALA A 88 15.03 -6.12 4.31
C ALA A 88 16.46 -5.58 4.48
N ALA A 89 16.72 -4.83 5.55
CA ALA A 89 18.06 -4.33 5.88
C ALA A 89 19.07 -5.47 6.12
N LYS A 90 18.66 -6.50 6.88
CA LYS A 90 19.54 -7.66 7.19
C LYS A 90 19.93 -8.47 5.94
N GLN A 91 19.04 -8.51 4.95
CA GLN A 91 19.19 -9.32 3.73
C GLN A 91 19.56 -8.50 2.50
N ASN A 92 19.80 -7.18 2.64
CA ASN A 92 20.06 -6.23 1.53
C ASN A 92 18.97 -6.23 0.46
N ILE A 93 17.69 -6.32 0.86
CA ILE A 93 16.53 -6.33 -0.02
C ILE A 93 16.07 -4.89 -0.27
N PHE A 94 15.80 -4.53 -1.52
CA PHE A 94 15.14 -3.26 -1.83
C PHE A 94 13.67 -3.28 -1.37
N PHE A 95 13.25 -2.25 -0.63
CA PHE A 95 11.91 -2.17 -0.04
C PHE A 95 11.11 -1.00 -0.60
N LEU A 96 10.10 -1.30 -1.41
CA LEU A 96 9.11 -0.32 -1.88
C LEU A 96 7.88 -0.35 -0.98
N TYR A 97 7.60 0.77 -0.30
CA TYR A 97 6.44 0.95 0.57
C TYR A 97 5.42 1.87 -0.08
N VAL A 98 4.20 1.38 -0.27
CA VAL A 98 3.10 2.21 -0.77
C VAL A 98 2.39 2.87 0.40
N SER A 99 2.53 4.18 0.47
CA SER A 99 1.94 5.07 1.47
C SER A 99 0.74 5.82 0.90
N THR A 100 0.30 6.88 1.56
CA THR A 100 -0.94 7.60 1.29
C THR A 100 -0.75 9.10 1.41
N ASP A 101 -1.60 9.87 0.75
CA ASP A 101 -1.77 11.32 0.92
C ASP A 101 -2.42 11.69 2.27
N TYR A 102 -3.07 10.73 2.96
CA TYR A 102 -3.62 10.93 4.32
C TYR A 102 -2.58 11.26 5.38
N ILE A 103 -1.29 11.22 5.07
CA ILE A 103 -0.23 11.75 5.94
C ILE A 103 -0.24 13.28 6.02
N PHE A 104 -0.95 13.95 5.14
CA PHE A 104 -1.11 15.40 5.12
C PHE A 104 -2.48 15.81 5.70
N ASN A 105 -2.57 17.05 6.18
CA ASN A 105 -3.81 17.59 6.77
C ASN A 105 -4.86 18.08 5.77
N GLY A 106 -4.55 18.10 4.48
CA GLY A 106 -5.46 18.52 3.43
C GLY A 106 -5.75 20.04 3.33
N ILE A 107 -5.18 20.88 4.20
CA ILE A 107 -5.43 22.34 4.19
C ILE A 107 -4.94 22.97 2.90
N ASN A 108 -3.76 22.55 2.43
CA ASN A 108 -3.17 23.01 1.17
C ASN A 108 -2.99 21.82 0.22
N GLY A 109 -3.39 21.96 -1.03
CA GLY A 109 -3.14 20.99 -2.08
C GLY A 109 -1.70 21.03 -2.62
N MET A 110 -1.44 20.29 -3.70
CA MET A 110 -0.16 20.27 -4.44
C MET A 110 1.05 19.97 -3.56
N LYS A 111 0.88 19.02 -2.60
CA LYS A 111 1.94 18.57 -1.69
C LYS A 111 3.09 17.91 -2.44
N LYS A 112 4.30 18.19 -2.00
CA LYS A 112 5.55 17.62 -2.49
C LYS A 112 6.11 16.61 -1.50
N GLU A 113 7.07 15.82 -1.95
CA GLU A 113 7.68 14.74 -1.19
C GLU A 113 8.32 15.20 0.13
N TYR A 114 8.88 16.41 0.15
CA TYR A 114 9.56 17.01 1.31
C TYR A 114 8.68 17.89 2.19
N ASP A 115 7.39 18.06 1.83
CA ASP A 115 6.48 18.84 2.66
C ASP A 115 6.22 18.14 3.99
N SER A 116 6.06 18.93 5.04
CA SER A 116 5.81 18.43 6.39
C SER A 116 4.51 17.65 6.46
N SER A 117 4.58 16.43 6.99
CA SER A 117 3.43 15.58 7.25
C SER A 117 2.72 16.02 8.53
N ASN A 118 1.38 16.03 8.50
CA ASN A 118 0.53 16.34 9.65
C ASN A 118 -0.82 15.60 9.51
N PRO A 119 -0.84 14.27 9.72
CA PRO A 119 -2.05 13.47 9.56
C PRO A 119 -3.13 13.84 10.57
N LEU A 120 -4.37 13.96 10.12
CA LEU A 120 -5.52 14.25 10.99
C LEU A 120 -6.08 12.99 11.65
N GLY A 121 -6.12 11.88 10.91
CA GLY A 121 -6.69 10.62 11.37
C GLY A 121 -5.64 9.55 11.66
N PHE A 122 -6.06 8.51 12.39
CA PHE A 122 -5.18 7.44 12.83
C PHE A 122 -4.64 6.59 11.67
N TYR A 123 -5.42 6.41 10.60
CA TYR A 123 -4.92 5.76 9.38
C TYR A 123 -3.67 6.46 8.85
N GLY A 124 -3.77 7.78 8.61
CA GLY A 124 -2.62 8.57 8.14
C GLY A 124 -1.44 8.54 9.10
N LYS A 125 -1.71 8.61 10.43
CA LYS A 125 -0.69 8.52 11.47
C LYS A 125 0.05 7.17 11.44
N SER A 126 -0.67 6.06 11.42
CA SER A 126 -0.07 4.72 11.39
C SER A 126 0.75 4.46 10.12
N LYS A 127 0.30 4.99 8.96
CA LYS A 127 1.05 4.93 7.69
C LYS A 127 2.32 5.78 7.75
N LEU A 128 2.25 6.99 8.31
CA LEU A 128 3.42 7.86 8.49
C LEU A 128 4.46 7.23 9.43
N GLU A 129 4.04 6.62 10.52
CA GLU A 129 4.94 5.89 11.42
C GLU A 129 5.66 4.75 10.69
N GLY A 130 4.98 4.05 9.77
CA GLY A 130 5.60 3.06 8.87
C GLY A 130 6.66 3.68 7.95
N GLU A 131 6.40 4.86 7.36
CA GLU A 131 7.40 5.60 6.57
C GLU A 131 8.65 5.94 7.40
N LEU A 132 8.44 6.43 8.62
CA LEU A 132 9.54 6.82 9.51
C LEU A 132 10.38 5.60 9.94
N ALA A 133 9.73 4.47 10.23
CA ALA A 133 10.40 3.23 10.55
C ALA A 133 11.27 2.75 9.38
N LEU A 134 10.73 2.76 8.16
CA LEU A 134 11.46 2.36 6.95
C LEU A 134 12.71 3.22 6.73
N LYS A 135 12.57 4.53 6.76
CA LYS A 135 13.69 5.49 6.59
C LYS A 135 14.82 5.28 7.60
N LYS A 136 14.48 4.87 8.82
CA LYS A 136 15.45 4.67 9.90
C LYS A 136 16.18 3.33 9.79
N LEU A 137 15.54 2.30 9.26
CA LEU A 137 15.99 0.91 9.39
C LEU A 137 16.73 0.36 8.17
N THR A 138 16.52 0.89 6.98
CA THR A 138 17.20 0.46 5.76
C THR A 138 17.62 1.65 4.90
N SER A 139 18.69 1.48 4.12
CA SER A 139 19.17 2.48 3.16
C SER A 139 18.68 2.22 1.73
N SER A 140 18.09 1.04 1.46
CA SER A 140 17.62 0.64 0.14
C SER A 140 16.08 0.60 0.13
N TRP A 141 15.47 1.77 -0.09
CA TRP A 141 14.01 1.91 0.02
C TRP A 141 13.44 2.99 -0.90
N CYS A 142 12.17 2.82 -1.24
CA CYS A 142 11.33 3.87 -1.80
C CYS A 142 9.98 3.92 -1.07
N ILE A 143 9.46 5.13 -0.88
CA ILE A 143 8.11 5.39 -0.38
C ILE A 143 7.30 6.01 -1.51
N ALA A 144 6.29 5.30 -2.00
CA ALA A 144 5.38 5.81 -3.02
C ALA A 144 4.06 6.25 -2.36
N ARG A 145 3.84 7.54 -2.22
CA ARG A 145 2.59 8.11 -1.72
C ARG A 145 1.57 8.18 -2.84
N THR A 146 0.40 7.59 -2.64
CA THR A 146 -0.67 7.56 -3.64
C THR A 146 -1.98 8.04 -3.05
N SER A 147 -2.87 8.55 -3.89
CA SER A 147 -4.20 9.01 -3.51
C SER A 147 -5.26 8.28 -4.33
N THR A 148 -6.34 7.89 -3.68
CA THR A 148 -7.59 7.37 -4.26
C THR A 148 -7.37 6.44 -5.46
N PRO A 149 -6.72 5.27 -5.27
CA PRO A 149 -6.48 4.33 -6.36
C PRO A 149 -7.81 3.76 -6.88
N PHE A 150 -7.98 3.81 -8.21
CA PHE A 150 -9.17 3.30 -8.87
C PHE A 150 -8.85 2.38 -10.05
N GLY A 151 -9.76 1.46 -10.34
CA GLY A 151 -9.62 0.50 -11.43
C GLY A 151 -10.65 -0.62 -11.31
N ILE A 152 -10.70 -1.49 -12.30
CA ILE A 152 -11.61 -2.64 -12.32
C ILE A 152 -11.05 -3.73 -11.42
N HIS A 153 -11.90 -4.28 -10.54
CA HIS A 153 -11.55 -5.41 -9.69
C HIS A 153 -12.81 -6.26 -9.42
N PRO A 154 -12.69 -7.59 -9.40
CA PRO A 154 -13.87 -8.48 -9.26
C PRO A 154 -14.69 -8.24 -7.98
N THR A 155 -14.04 -7.91 -6.88
CA THR A 155 -14.68 -7.82 -5.56
C THR A 155 -14.57 -6.46 -4.87
N LYS A 156 -13.69 -5.57 -5.35
CA LYS A 156 -13.49 -4.25 -4.74
C LYS A 156 -13.98 -3.15 -5.68
N LYS A 157 -14.98 -2.41 -5.24
CA LYS A 157 -15.50 -1.25 -5.96
C LYS A 157 -14.72 0.00 -5.56
N SER A 158 -14.14 0.66 -6.56
CA SER A 158 -13.57 2.00 -6.37
C SER A 158 -14.66 3.06 -6.47
N PHE A 159 -14.43 4.23 -5.88
CA PHE A 159 -15.40 5.33 -5.88
C PHE A 159 -15.92 5.69 -7.30
N PRO A 160 -15.08 5.87 -8.34
CA PRO A 160 -15.58 6.15 -9.68
C PRO A 160 -16.48 5.05 -10.25
N LEU A 161 -16.19 3.79 -9.98
CA LEU A 161 -17.07 2.69 -10.43
C LEU A 161 -18.37 2.66 -9.65
N TRP A 162 -18.35 2.96 -8.35
CA TRP A 162 -19.57 3.09 -7.55
C TRP A 162 -20.45 4.23 -8.07
N VAL A 163 -19.88 5.39 -8.39
CA VAL A 163 -20.62 6.51 -9.00
C VAL A 163 -21.24 6.09 -10.33
N LYS A 164 -20.45 5.51 -11.24
CA LYS A 164 -20.92 5.04 -12.54
C LYS A 164 -22.11 4.10 -12.41
N GLU A 165 -22.01 3.05 -11.59
CA GLU A 165 -23.08 2.05 -11.39
C GLU A 165 -24.37 2.70 -10.86
N ASN A 166 -24.28 3.61 -9.89
CA ASN A 166 -25.47 4.28 -9.36
C ASN A 166 -26.13 5.20 -10.38
N LEU A 167 -25.34 5.92 -11.18
CA LEU A 167 -25.88 6.75 -12.26
C LEU A 167 -26.55 5.92 -13.36
N GLU A 168 -25.96 4.78 -13.74
CA GLU A 168 -26.59 3.84 -14.69
C GLU A 168 -27.92 3.29 -14.16
N MET A 169 -28.02 3.07 -12.84
CA MET A 169 -29.26 2.66 -12.16
C MET A 169 -30.22 3.82 -11.89
N LYS A 170 -29.88 5.07 -12.30
CA LYS A 170 -30.64 6.28 -12.02
C LYS A 170 -30.93 6.51 -10.53
N LYS A 171 -30.00 6.12 -9.67
CA LYS A 171 -30.09 6.32 -8.22
C LYS A 171 -29.49 7.66 -7.84
N GLU A 172 -30.13 8.32 -6.88
CA GLU A 172 -29.53 9.46 -6.20
C GLU A 172 -28.35 9.01 -5.35
N ILE A 173 -27.28 9.82 -5.36
CA ILE A 173 -26.10 9.61 -4.55
C ILE A 173 -25.79 10.88 -3.76
N SER A 174 -25.40 10.70 -2.49
CA SER A 174 -24.88 11.78 -1.66
C SER A 174 -23.36 11.73 -1.69
N VAL A 175 -22.73 12.84 -2.03
CA VAL A 175 -21.26 12.96 -2.08
C VAL A 175 -20.79 14.18 -1.31
N LEU A 176 -19.57 14.11 -0.79
CA LEU A 176 -18.91 15.26 -0.18
C LEU A 176 -18.51 16.26 -1.28
N ILE A 177 -18.72 17.54 -1.04
CA ILE A 177 -18.42 18.62 -1.99
C ILE A 177 -17.18 19.42 -1.64
N ASP A 178 -16.61 19.16 -0.45
CA ASP A 178 -15.45 19.85 0.12
C ASP A 178 -14.20 18.96 0.19
N GLN A 179 -14.27 17.74 -0.35
CA GLN A 179 -13.14 16.81 -0.42
C GLN A 179 -12.56 16.77 -1.84
N PHE A 180 -11.28 17.18 -1.95
CA PHE A 180 -10.53 17.11 -3.19
C PHE A 180 -9.50 15.99 -3.12
N THR A 181 -9.44 15.15 -4.15
CA THR A 181 -8.50 14.03 -4.24
C THR A 181 -7.81 14.00 -5.60
N SER A 182 -6.69 13.30 -5.69
CA SER A 182 -5.98 13.03 -6.94
C SER A 182 -6.17 11.56 -7.33
N PRO A 183 -7.20 11.19 -8.10
CA PRO A 183 -7.46 9.80 -8.43
C PRO A 183 -6.32 9.17 -9.21
N THR A 184 -5.85 8.00 -8.77
CA THR A 184 -4.73 7.30 -9.38
C THR A 184 -5.20 6.03 -10.07
N TYR A 185 -5.03 5.95 -11.41
CA TYR A 185 -5.43 4.78 -12.19
C TYR A 185 -4.48 3.60 -11.93
N VAL A 186 -5.04 2.50 -11.43
CA VAL A 186 -4.26 1.36 -10.93
C VAL A 186 -3.33 0.72 -11.96
N PRO A 187 -3.71 0.51 -13.24
CA PRO A 187 -2.77 -0.02 -14.23
C PRO A 187 -1.55 0.89 -14.48
N ASN A 188 -1.70 2.22 -14.42
CA ASN A 188 -0.57 3.14 -14.54
C ASN A 188 0.29 3.10 -13.26
N LEU A 189 -0.35 3.13 -12.09
CA LEU A 189 0.33 3.02 -10.80
C LEU A 189 1.15 1.72 -10.72
N SER A 190 0.61 0.60 -11.17
CA SER A 190 1.30 -0.68 -11.20
C SER A 190 2.60 -0.60 -12.00
N LYS A 191 2.55 -0.07 -13.21
CA LYS A 191 3.74 0.11 -14.07
C LYS A 191 4.81 0.98 -13.40
N MET A 192 4.40 2.10 -12.78
CA MET A 192 5.31 3.00 -12.07
C MET A 192 5.97 2.29 -10.87
N LEU A 193 5.19 1.58 -10.05
CA LEU A 193 5.71 0.87 -8.89
C LEU A 193 6.66 -0.28 -9.29
N ILE A 194 6.36 -0.99 -10.37
CA ILE A 194 7.23 -2.04 -10.92
C ILE A 194 8.54 -1.43 -11.43
N GLU A 195 8.49 -0.30 -12.13
CA GLU A 195 9.69 0.39 -12.61
C GLU A 195 10.56 0.86 -11.44
N ILE A 196 9.97 1.48 -10.41
CA ILE A 196 10.67 1.88 -9.18
C ILE A 196 11.36 0.68 -8.54
N ALA A 197 10.63 -0.43 -8.36
CA ALA A 197 11.18 -1.64 -7.75
C ALA A 197 12.28 -2.28 -8.61
N THR A 198 12.12 -2.32 -9.94
CA THR A 198 13.09 -2.90 -10.86
C THR A 198 14.38 -2.09 -10.91
N ARG A 199 14.28 -0.77 -10.95
CA ARG A 199 15.42 0.16 -10.99
C ARG A 199 15.98 0.50 -9.61
N GLN A 200 15.34 0.06 -8.54
CA GLN A 200 15.71 0.34 -7.15
C GLN A 200 15.87 1.85 -6.89
N ILE A 201 14.90 2.63 -7.32
CA ILE A 201 14.92 4.09 -7.16
C ILE A 201 14.68 4.43 -5.68
N ASN A 202 15.70 4.99 -5.02
CA ASN A 202 15.60 5.42 -3.61
C ASN A 202 14.93 6.78 -3.47
N GLY A 203 14.15 6.93 -2.40
CA GLY A 203 13.55 8.22 -2.02
C GLY A 203 12.04 8.16 -1.77
N ILE A 204 11.38 9.30 -1.92
CA ILE A 204 9.93 9.45 -1.82
C ILE A 204 9.40 9.91 -3.16
#